data_ed49877d58d2b67e5e3d49a0bafc4ca0
#
_entry.id   ed49877d58d2b67e5e3d49a0bafc4ca0
#
_cell.length_a   1.000
_cell.length_b   1.000
_cell.length_c   1.000
_cell.angle_alpha   90.00
_cell.angle_beta   90.00
_cell.angle_gamma   90.00
#
_symmetry.space_group_name_H-M   'P 1'
#
loop_
_entity.id
_entity.type
_entity.pdbx_description
1 polymer ?
#
loop_
_entity_poly.entity_id
_entity_poly.type
_entity_poly.pdbx_seq_one_letter_code
_entity_poly.pdbx_strand_id
1 'polypeptide(L)'
;WIDPNGAGDLLAQPAHMGACAPAAEAPLPTASRAFLTQARSVICHAAPERFALLYRLLWRCQTQPRLLEDRADADVRRMELMVKDVRRDIHKMRAFVRFRLVEEEGAERYVAWFEPSHHIVRANARFFIDRFTGMRWSILTPELSIHWDGETLLEGPGANARDAPQGDAAEDLWKLYYASIFNPARLKVKAMLKEMPRKYWKNMPETAMISSLVAGARSRELAMVEQGKDDFTGAQPHSLAEVSKGIQGCRRCPIGCNGTRAVSGDGNVDAPTMFVGEQPGDQEEKEGHPFVGPAGQLLDCHMERAGIERNALYITNAVKHFKFVQSGKRRLHQKPTAGEIDTCRFW
;
A
#
# COMPACT_ATOMS: atom_id res chain seq x y z
N TRP A 1 -19.38 17.09 27.63
CA TRP A 1 -18.28 16.46 28.38
C TRP A 1 -17.41 17.59 28.90
N ILE A 2 -17.44 17.82 30.19
CA ILE A 2 -16.53 18.71 30.91
C ILE A 2 -15.36 17.81 31.29
N ASP A 3 -14.16 18.17 30.89
CA ASP A 3 -12.93 17.49 31.36
C ASP A 3 -12.85 17.69 32.87
N PRO A 4 -12.95 16.64 33.70
CA PRO A 4 -12.92 16.78 35.15
C PRO A 4 -11.55 17.22 35.68
N ASN A 5 -10.50 17.26 34.85
CA ASN A 5 -9.15 17.68 35.20
C ASN A 5 -8.75 18.99 34.50
N GLY A 6 -9.59 19.56 33.68
CA GLY A 6 -9.37 20.88 33.11
C GLY A 6 -9.53 21.94 34.19
N ALA A 7 -8.46 22.63 34.57
CA ALA A 7 -8.56 23.86 35.33
C ALA A 7 -9.40 24.85 34.52
N GLY A 8 -10.69 24.90 34.82
CA GLY A 8 -11.59 25.85 34.19
C GLY A 8 -11.07 27.27 34.43
N ASP A 9 -10.78 27.98 33.36
CA ASP A 9 -10.53 29.41 33.45
C ASP A 9 -11.75 30.08 34.04
N LEU A 10 -11.69 30.43 35.31
CA LEU A 10 -12.74 31.11 36.06
C LEU A 10 -13.11 32.48 35.47
N LEU A 11 -12.33 32.98 34.51
CA LEU A 11 -12.53 34.25 33.81
C LEU A 11 -12.99 34.06 32.36
N ALA A 12 -13.06 32.84 31.87
CA ALA A 12 -13.69 32.57 30.58
C ALA A 12 -15.19 32.88 30.71
N GLN A 13 -15.62 33.95 30.09
CA GLN A 13 -17.07 34.24 29.98
C GLN A 13 -17.72 32.98 29.39
N PRO A 14 -18.80 32.46 30.01
CA PRO A 14 -19.51 31.32 29.48
C PRO A 14 -20.00 31.71 28.08
N ALA A 15 -19.33 31.22 27.05
CA ALA A 15 -19.80 31.38 25.69
C ALA A 15 -21.22 30.79 25.65
N HIS A 16 -22.21 31.68 25.65
CA HIS A 16 -23.61 31.41 25.49
C HIS A 16 -24.07 30.05 26.04
N MET A 17 -24.33 29.98 27.31
CA MET A 17 -25.17 28.93 27.88
C MET A 17 -26.63 29.12 27.40
N GLY A 18 -26.84 28.95 26.10
CA GLY A 18 -28.13 28.83 25.47
C GLY A 18 -28.59 27.39 25.32
N ALA A 19 -27.97 26.45 26.01
CA ALA A 19 -28.50 25.10 26.09
C ALA A 19 -29.58 25.07 27.16
N CYS A 20 -30.80 25.44 26.81
CA CYS A 20 -31.98 24.98 27.55
C CYS A 20 -31.87 23.45 27.70
N ALA A 21 -31.89 22.94 28.92
CA ALA A 21 -32.10 21.51 29.14
C ALA A 21 -33.33 21.10 28.32
N PRO A 22 -33.32 20.02 27.58
CA PRO A 22 -34.46 19.54 26.83
C PRO A 22 -35.65 19.43 27.78
N ALA A 23 -36.84 19.85 27.34
CA ALA A 23 -38.03 19.65 28.12
C ALA A 23 -38.14 18.19 28.54
N ALA A 24 -38.60 17.91 29.75
CA ALA A 24 -38.65 16.52 30.28
C ALA A 24 -39.43 15.55 29.38
N GLU A 25 -40.27 16.05 28.50
CA GLU A 25 -41.08 15.30 27.55
C GLU A 25 -40.52 15.33 26.10
N ALA A 26 -39.32 15.90 25.89
CA ALA A 26 -38.74 15.93 24.54
C ALA A 26 -38.45 14.50 24.05
N PRO A 27 -38.92 14.15 22.84
CA PRO A 27 -38.65 12.80 22.29
C PRO A 27 -37.15 12.60 22.15
N LEU A 28 -36.64 11.42 22.61
CA LEU A 28 -35.28 11.08 22.45
C LEU A 28 -34.92 10.90 20.93
N PRO A 29 -33.81 11.45 20.45
CA PRO A 29 -33.45 11.31 19.08
C PRO A 29 -33.11 9.83 18.76
N THR A 30 -33.62 9.35 17.63
CA THR A 30 -33.32 8.01 17.13
C THR A 30 -32.11 8.06 16.22
N ALA A 31 -31.23 7.06 16.34
CA ALA A 31 -30.04 6.97 15.51
C ALA A 31 -30.03 5.66 14.71
N SER A 32 -29.88 5.76 13.40
CA SER A 32 -29.75 4.59 12.55
C SER A 32 -28.45 3.83 12.84
N ARG A 33 -28.43 2.53 12.58
CA ARG A 33 -27.20 1.72 12.71
C ARG A 33 -26.06 2.26 11.83
N ALA A 34 -26.39 2.79 10.65
CA ALA A 34 -25.41 3.41 9.74
C ALA A 34 -24.79 4.66 10.37
N PHE A 35 -25.60 5.54 10.97
CA PHE A 35 -25.11 6.72 11.70
C PHE A 35 -24.19 6.31 12.86
N LEU A 36 -24.62 5.39 13.72
CA LEU A 36 -23.82 4.94 14.86
C LEU A 36 -22.48 4.34 14.45
N THR A 37 -22.45 3.60 13.34
CA THR A 37 -21.20 3.02 12.81
C THR A 37 -20.22 4.09 12.38
N GLN A 38 -20.68 5.15 11.74
CA GLN A 38 -19.82 6.26 11.33
C GLN A 38 -19.45 7.15 12.52
N ALA A 39 -20.39 7.43 13.42
CA ALA A 39 -20.18 8.23 14.62
C ALA A 39 -19.06 7.67 15.50
N ARG A 40 -18.99 6.34 15.68
CA ARG A 40 -17.89 5.70 16.42
C ARG A 40 -16.50 6.04 15.86
N SER A 41 -16.38 6.18 14.55
CA SER A 41 -15.13 6.61 13.93
C SER A 41 -14.90 8.11 14.10
N VAL A 42 -15.95 8.92 13.88
CA VAL A 42 -15.86 10.40 13.96
C VAL A 42 -15.48 10.85 15.38
N ILE A 43 -15.99 10.22 16.42
CA ILE A 43 -15.62 10.50 17.83
C ILE A 43 -14.10 10.39 18.04
N CYS A 44 -13.44 9.48 17.34
CA CYS A 44 -11.99 9.31 17.42
C CYS A 44 -11.21 10.39 16.61
N HIS A 45 -11.86 11.23 15.81
CA HIS A 45 -11.16 12.24 15.02
C HIS A 45 -10.66 13.39 15.91
N ALA A 46 -9.45 13.95 15.61
CA ALA A 46 -8.84 15.00 16.42
C ALA A 46 -9.54 16.38 16.29
N ALA A 47 -10.25 16.64 15.20
CA ALA A 47 -10.89 17.93 14.97
C ALA A 47 -11.93 18.25 16.07
N PRO A 48 -11.89 19.45 16.66
CA PRO A 48 -12.76 19.81 17.77
C PRO A 48 -14.25 19.86 17.38
N GLU A 49 -14.54 20.19 16.13
CA GLU A 49 -15.92 20.28 15.62
C GLU A 49 -16.62 18.94 15.44
N ARG A 50 -15.94 17.79 15.67
CA ARG A 50 -16.51 16.46 15.48
C ARG A 50 -17.81 16.19 16.22
N PHE A 51 -17.90 16.68 17.45
CA PHE A 51 -19.13 16.50 18.25
C PHE A 51 -20.27 17.39 17.76
N ALA A 52 -20.00 18.64 17.40
CA ALA A 52 -20.99 19.54 16.84
C ALA A 52 -21.52 19.02 15.49
N LEU A 53 -20.66 18.47 14.66
CA LEU A 53 -21.03 17.84 13.40
C LEU A 53 -21.94 16.63 13.61
N LEU A 54 -21.58 15.74 14.53
CA LEU A 54 -22.41 14.56 14.86
C LEU A 54 -23.77 14.97 15.42
N TYR A 55 -23.81 15.99 16.29
CA TYR A 55 -25.05 16.50 16.83
C TYR A 55 -25.97 17.06 15.74
N ARG A 56 -25.45 17.92 14.84
CA ARG A 56 -26.23 18.47 13.72
C ARG A 56 -26.75 17.35 12.80
N LEU A 57 -25.91 16.38 12.45
CA LEU A 57 -26.32 15.26 11.60
C LEU A 57 -27.39 14.40 12.28
N LEU A 58 -27.22 14.09 13.57
CA LEU A 58 -28.21 13.33 14.34
C LEU A 58 -29.56 14.03 14.33
N TRP A 59 -29.58 15.36 14.57
CA TRP A 59 -30.79 16.15 14.56
C TRP A 59 -31.45 16.20 13.19
N ARG A 60 -30.67 16.46 12.15
CA ARG A 60 -31.18 16.49 10.76
C ARG A 60 -31.72 15.13 10.30
N CYS A 61 -31.13 14.04 10.77
CA CYS A 61 -31.61 12.69 10.47
C CYS A 61 -33.02 12.40 11.03
N GLN A 62 -33.50 13.15 12.03
CA GLN A 62 -34.86 12.98 12.54
C GLN A 62 -35.93 13.39 11.51
N THR A 63 -35.62 14.39 10.68
CA THR A 63 -36.53 14.91 9.64
C THR A 63 -36.18 14.47 8.25
N GLN A 64 -34.95 14.03 8.03
CA GLN A 64 -34.36 13.58 6.74
C GLN A 64 -33.81 12.17 6.87
N PRO A 65 -34.63 11.09 6.81
CA PRO A 65 -34.18 9.73 7.05
C PRO A 65 -33.07 9.22 6.09
N ARG A 66 -33.01 9.80 4.87
CA ARG A 66 -32.01 9.46 3.85
C ARG A 66 -30.84 10.43 3.77
N LEU A 67 -30.69 11.35 4.74
CA LEU A 67 -29.61 12.35 4.72
C LEU A 67 -28.23 11.73 4.51
N LEU A 68 -27.94 10.59 5.14
CA LEU A 68 -26.63 9.93 5.04
C LEU A 68 -26.33 9.33 3.66
N GLU A 69 -27.32 9.25 2.78
CA GLU A 69 -27.16 8.81 1.40
C GLU A 69 -26.81 9.97 0.46
N ASP A 70 -27.06 11.20 0.91
CA ASP A 70 -26.77 12.41 0.15
C ASP A 70 -25.29 12.80 0.26
N ARG A 71 -24.50 12.37 -0.72
CA ARG A 71 -23.08 12.69 -0.82
C ARG A 71 -22.79 14.14 -1.23
N ALA A 72 -23.79 14.90 -1.67
CA ALA A 72 -23.64 16.32 -1.99
C ALA A 72 -23.75 17.18 -0.73
N ASP A 73 -24.36 16.67 0.34
CA ASP A 73 -24.49 17.38 1.62
C ASP A 73 -23.11 17.61 2.27
N ALA A 74 -22.85 18.85 2.67
CA ALA A 74 -21.55 19.26 3.19
C ALA A 74 -21.21 18.58 4.53
N ASP A 75 -22.19 18.38 5.42
CA ASP A 75 -21.98 17.75 6.72
C ASP A 75 -21.76 16.24 6.56
N VAL A 76 -22.50 15.59 5.66
CA VAL A 76 -22.31 14.16 5.33
C VAL A 76 -20.93 13.94 4.73
N ARG A 77 -20.54 14.76 3.77
CA ARG A 77 -19.21 14.70 3.15
C ARG A 77 -18.10 14.91 4.18
N ARG A 78 -18.27 15.88 5.10
CA ARG A 78 -17.30 16.14 6.18
C ARG A 78 -17.16 14.92 7.09
N MET A 79 -18.28 14.31 7.48
CA MET A 79 -18.31 13.09 8.27
C MET A 79 -17.59 11.94 7.57
N GLU A 80 -17.83 11.71 6.28
CA GLU A 80 -17.15 10.67 5.48
C GLU A 80 -15.63 10.88 5.43
N LEU A 81 -15.16 12.12 5.28
CA LEU A 81 -13.75 12.46 5.31
C LEU A 81 -13.13 12.14 6.67
N MET A 82 -13.77 12.54 7.77
CA MET A 82 -13.30 12.22 9.13
C MET A 82 -13.21 10.70 9.36
N VAL A 83 -14.21 9.94 8.92
CA VAL A 83 -14.20 8.47 8.99
C VAL A 83 -13.01 7.89 8.22
N LYS A 84 -12.75 8.41 7.01
CA LYS A 84 -11.63 7.98 6.18
C LYS A 84 -10.28 8.25 6.84
N ASP A 85 -10.12 9.42 7.44
CA ASP A 85 -8.87 9.81 8.10
C ASP A 85 -8.59 8.96 9.34
N VAL A 86 -9.60 8.72 10.18
CA VAL A 86 -9.51 7.84 11.35
C VAL A 86 -9.18 6.39 10.92
N ARG A 87 -9.87 5.86 9.92
CA ARG A 87 -9.58 4.50 9.41
C ARG A 87 -8.16 4.37 8.88
N ARG A 88 -7.67 5.42 8.21
CA ARG A 88 -6.29 5.45 7.73
C ARG A 88 -5.30 5.44 8.90
N ASP A 89 -5.55 6.23 9.93
CA ASP A 89 -4.66 6.30 11.09
C ASP A 89 -4.65 4.97 11.88
N ILE A 90 -5.81 4.34 12.07
CA ILE A 90 -5.94 2.98 12.61
C ILE A 90 -5.08 1.98 11.81
N HIS A 91 -5.20 2.03 10.49
CA HIS A 91 -4.40 1.15 9.61
C HIS A 91 -2.89 1.42 9.76
N LYS A 92 -2.48 2.70 9.82
CA LYS A 92 -1.07 3.07 10.00
C LYS A 92 -0.54 2.62 11.38
N MET A 93 -1.32 2.75 12.45
CA MET A 93 -0.94 2.24 13.75
C MET A 93 -0.68 0.72 13.72
N ARG A 94 -1.56 -0.06 13.10
CA ARG A 94 -1.39 -1.51 12.94
C ARG A 94 -0.18 -1.90 12.11
N ALA A 95 0.16 -1.09 11.09
CA ALA A 95 1.27 -1.35 10.20
C ALA A 95 2.64 -0.95 10.79
N PHE A 96 2.68 0.12 11.61
CA PHE A 96 3.94 0.79 11.99
C PHE A 96 4.28 0.72 13.48
N VAL A 97 3.44 0.17 14.34
CA VAL A 97 3.82 -0.14 15.71
C VAL A 97 4.94 -1.19 15.68
N ARG A 98 6.05 -0.90 16.38
CA ARG A 98 7.20 -1.78 16.53
C ARG A 98 7.45 -2.00 18.01
N PHE A 99 7.25 -3.23 18.47
CA PHE A 99 7.54 -3.63 19.84
C PHE A 99 9.03 -3.91 19.99
N ARG A 100 9.59 -3.44 21.10
CA ARG A 100 10.96 -3.70 21.52
C ARG A 100 10.93 -4.47 22.83
N LEU A 101 11.77 -5.47 22.92
CA LEU A 101 11.89 -6.26 24.13
C LEU A 101 12.60 -5.42 25.21
N VAL A 102 12.02 -5.44 26.41
CA VAL A 102 12.59 -4.84 27.63
C VAL A 102 12.57 -5.92 28.69
N GLU A 103 13.69 -6.13 29.35
CA GLU A 103 13.75 -6.94 30.56
C GLU A 103 13.45 -6.06 31.77
N GLU A 104 12.35 -6.32 32.43
CA GLU A 104 11.92 -5.61 33.62
C GLU A 104 11.72 -6.64 34.76
N GLU A 105 12.52 -6.52 35.84
CA GLU A 105 12.45 -7.42 37.01
C GLU A 105 12.54 -8.92 36.67
N GLY A 106 13.28 -9.30 35.63
CA GLY A 106 13.45 -10.69 35.18
C GLY A 106 12.29 -11.24 34.36
N ALA A 107 11.35 -10.38 33.93
CA ALA A 107 10.25 -10.72 33.03
C ALA A 107 10.40 -9.97 31.70
N GLU A 108 10.08 -10.66 30.60
CA GLU A 108 10.03 -10.06 29.28
C GLU A 108 8.78 -9.18 29.12
N ARG A 109 8.98 -7.96 28.68
CA ARG A 109 7.93 -7.01 28.32
C ARG A 109 8.24 -6.37 26.99
N TYR A 110 7.24 -6.16 26.17
CA TYR A 110 7.38 -5.57 24.85
C TYR A 110 6.81 -4.15 24.84
N VAL A 111 7.61 -3.15 24.56
CA VAL A 111 7.22 -1.74 24.60
C VAL A 111 7.31 -1.13 23.22
N ALA A 112 6.26 -0.44 22.81
CA ALA A 112 6.22 0.29 21.54
C ALA A 112 5.85 1.76 21.77
N TRP A 113 6.41 2.64 20.96
CA TRP A 113 6.01 4.03 20.86
C TRP A 113 5.28 4.30 19.55
N PHE A 114 4.16 5.00 19.62
CA PHE A 114 3.43 5.44 18.43
C PHE A 114 2.78 6.81 18.64
N GLU A 115 2.77 7.65 17.61
CA GLU A 115 2.14 8.97 17.62
C GLU A 115 0.96 8.97 16.65
N PRO A 116 -0.26 8.65 17.11
CA PRO A 116 -1.45 8.73 16.29
C PRO A 116 -1.79 10.18 15.94
N SER A 117 -2.48 10.38 14.82
CA SER A 117 -3.01 11.70 14.43
C SER A 117 -4.40 11.96 15.04
N HIS A 118 -5.04 10.91 15.52
CA HIS A 118 -6.41 10.91 16.03
C HIS A 118 -6.49 10.06 17.30
N HIS A 119 -7.56 10.18 18.07
CA HIS A 119 -7.77 9.46 19.35
C HIS A 119 -8.13 7.98 19.13
N ILE A 120 -7.26 7.22 18.44
CA ILE A 120 -7.55 5.87 17.95
C ILE A 120 -7.05 4.73 18.84
N VAL A 121 -6.31 5.03 19.91
CA VAL A 121 -5.62 4.03 20.73
C VAL A 121 -6.62 3.01 21.29
N ARG A 122 -7.70 3.46 21.95
CA ARG A 122 -8.76 2.60 22.47
C ARG A 122 -9.46 1.78 21.39
N ALA A 123 -9.76 2.43 20.26
CA ALA A 123 -10.42 1.77 19.12
C ALA A 123 -9.58 0.68 18.48
N ASN A 124 -8.26 0.73 18.70
CA ASN A 124 -7.29 -0.20 18.11
C ASN A 124 -6.81 -1.28 19.11
N ALA A 125 -7.06 -1.09 20.40
CA ALA A 125 -6.57 -1.97 21.47
C ALA A 125 -6.93 -3.45 21.24
N ARG A 126 -8.18 -3.72 20.86
CA ARG A 126 -8.65 -5.09 20.60
C ARG A 126 -7.84 -5.81 19.53
N PHE A 127 -7.42 -5.12 18.47
CA PHE A 127 -6.58 -5.70 17.44
C PHE A 127 -5.23 -6.18 17.98
N PHE A 128 -4.59 -5.40 18.86
CA PHE A 128 -3.31 -5.76 19.45
C PHE A 128 -3.44 -6.90 20.47
N ILE A 129 -4.52 -6.91 21.26
CA ILE A 129 -4.83 -8.01 22.16
C ILE A 129 -4.98 -9.33 21.38
N ASP A 130 -5.83 -9.34 20.36
CA ASP A 130 -6.09 -10.54 19.55
C ASP A 130 -4.84 -11.02 18.80
N ARG A 131 -3.97 -10.09 18.40
CA ARG A 131 -2.75 -10.39 17.62
C ARG A 131 -1.59 -10.87 18.48
N PHE A 132 -1.47 -10.35 19.71
CA PHE A 132 -0.35 -10.57 20.63
C PHE A 132 -0.81 -11.03 22.01
N THR A 133 -1.72 -11.98 22.03
CA THR A 133 -2.40 -12.48 23.25
C THR A 133 -1.42 -13.03 24.29
N GLY A 134 -0.39 -13.78 23.85
CA GLY A 134 0.58 -14.42 24.75
C GLY A 134 1.76 -13.53 25.16
N MET A 135 1.78 -12.26 24.77
CA MET A 135 2.87 -11.33 25.10
C MET A 135 2.38 -10.30 26.12
N ARG A 136 3.24 -9.92 27.06
CA ARG A 136 3.02 -8.72 27.89
C ARG A 136 3.52 -7.51 27.13
N TRP A 137 2.65 -6.56 26.81
CA TRP A 137 3.06 -5.42 25.99
C TRP A 137 2.48 -4.09 26.47
N SER A 138 3.16 -3.03 26.05
CA SER A 138 2.75 -1.64 26.27
C SER A 138 2.85 -0.86 24.98
N ILE A 139 1.84 -0.07 24.66
CA ILE A 139 1.89 0.92 23.59
C ILE A 139 1.80 2.30 24.23
N LEU A 140 2.91 3.03 24.15
CA LEU A 140 3.02 4.37 24.66
C LEU A 140 2.66 5.36 23.57
N THR A 141 1.82 6.34 23.87
CA THR A 141 1.46 7.43 22.97
C THR A 141 1.40 8.77 23.70
N PRO A 142 1.40 9.92 23.04
CA PRO A 142 1.41 11.22 23.72
C PRO A 142 0.20 11.48 24.63
N GLU A 143 -0.98 10.91 24.33
CA GLU A 143 -2.22 11.23 25.04
C GLU A 143 -2.67 10.11 26.00
N LEU A 144 -2.45 8.87 25.61
CA LEU A 144 -2.96 7.69 26.31
C LEU A 144 -2.03 6.51 26.09
N SER A 145 -1.57 5.87 27.14
CA SER A 145 -0.84 4.60 27.04
C SER A 145 -1.76 3.42 27.33
N ILE A 146 -1.51 2.29 26.67
CA ILE A 146 -2.23 1.04 26.95
C ILE A 146 -1.23 -0.07 27.25
N HIS A 147 -1.58 -0.90 28.22
CA HIS A 147 -0.74 -1.97 28.76
C HIS A 147 -1.53 -3.27 28.83
N TRP A 148 -0.98 -4.33 28.28
CA TRP A 148 -1.56 -5.67 28.29
C TRP A 148 -0.66 -6.59 29.12
N ASP A 149 -1.19 -7.21 30.17
CA ASP A 149 -0.45 -8.11 31.05
C ASP A 149 -0.58 -9.60 30.68
N GLY A 150 -1.36 -9.91 29.65
CA GLY A 150 -1.72 -11.27 29.22
C GLY A 150 -3.19 -11.61 29.49
N GLU A 151 -3.87 -10.87 30.38
CA GLU A 151 -5.27 -11.12 30.77
C GLU A 151 -6.11 -9.84 30.71
N THR A 152 -5.55 -8.71 31.17
CA THR A 152 -6.27 -7.46 31.37
C THR A 152 -5.60 -6.32 30.62
N LEU A 153 -6.41 -5.48 29.97
CA LEU A 153 -5.96 -4.23 29.38
C LEU A 153 -6.07 -3.09 30.38
N LEU A 154 -4.96 -2.46 30.69
CA LEU A 154 -4.90 -1.28 31.56
C LEU A 154 -4.63 -0.03 30.70
N GLU A 155 -5.23 1.09 31.08
CA GLU A 155 -4.97 2.40 30.50
C GLU A 155 -4.11 3.22 31.45
N GLY A 156 -3.14 3.93 30.89
CA GLY A 156 -2.25 4.83 31.61
C GLY A 156 -2.23 6.22 30.98
N PRO A 157 -1.62 7.19 31.64
CA PRO A 157 -1.46 8.54 31.10
C PRO A 157 -0.62 8.53 29.83
N GLY A 158 -0.66 9.64 29.09
CA GLY A 158 0.25 9.87 27.97
C GLY A 158 1.71 9.82 28.41
N ALA A 159 2.58 9.44 27.48
CA ALA A 159 4.02 9.30 27.69
C ALA A 159 4.81 10.18 26.71
N ASN A 160 6.10 10.27 26.90
CA ASN A 160 7.02 10.93 25.97
C ASN A 160 7.77 9.87 25.14
N ALA A 161 8.22 10.25 23.95
CA ALA A 161 9.01 9.37 23.10
C ALA A 161 10.32 8.88 23.76
N ARG A 162 10.82 9.61 24.75
CA ARG A 162 12.02 9.24 25.53
C ARG A 162 11.78 8.10 26.53
N ASP A 163 10.51 7.89 26.90
CA ASP A 163 10.11 6.81 27.82
C ASP A 163 10.06 5.45 27.10
N ALA A 164 10.12 5.47 25.77
CA ALA A 164 10.22 4.25 24.97
C ALA A 164 11.68 3.75 24.90
N PRO A 165 11.90 2.44 24.96
CA PRO A 165 13.25 1.87 24.90
C PRO A 165 13.95 2.22 23.61
N GLN A 166 15.26 2.53 23.71
CA GLN A 166 16.14 2.83 22.60
C GLN A 166 16.94 1.56 22.24
N GLY A 167 16.91 1.18 20.95
CA GLY A 167 17.65 0.01 20.48
C GLY A 167 16.90 -1.31 20.72
N ASP A 168 17.15 -2.28 19.83
CA ASP A 168 16.65 -3.65 19.91
C ASP A 168 17.68 -4.56 19.26
N ALA A 169 17.97 -5.71 19.88
CA ALA A 169 18.87 -6.72 19.32
C ALA A 169 18.42 -7.25 17.94
N ALA A 170 17.12 -7.19 17.66
CA ALA A 170 16.56 -7.57 16.37
C ALA A 170 16.63 -6.45 15.30
N GLU A 171 17.06 -5.24 15.65
CA GLU A 171 17.07 -4.08 14.73
C GLU A 171 17.96 -4.31 13.49
N ASP A 172 19.13 -4.89 13.70
CA ASP A 172 20.08 -5.17 12.60
C ASP A 172 19.58 -6.29 11.69
N LEU A 173 18.87 -7.27 12.26
CA LEU A 173 18.20 -8.32 11.48
C LEU A 173 17.08 -7.74 10.60
N TRP A 174 16.29 -6.81 11.14
CA TRP A 174 15.28 -6.09 10.37
C TRP A 174 15.86 -5.24 9.24
N LYS A 175 16.97 -4.55 9.49
CA LYS A 175 17.70 -3.79 8.46
C LYS A 175 18.18 -4.70 7.35
N LEU A 176 18.80 -5.84 7.72
CA LEU A 176 19.29 -6.83 6.76
C LEU A 176 18.13 -7.40 5.92
N TYR A 177 17.05 -7.80 6.56
CA TYR A 177 15.86 -8.29 5.87
C TYR A 177 15.27 -7.25 4.92
N TYR A 178 15.11 -6.01 5.37
CA TYR A 178 14.58 -4.93 4.53
C TYR A 178 15.48 -4.67 3.31
N ALA A 179 16.80 -4.67 3.49
CA ALA A 179 17.74 -4.53 2.38
C ALA A 179 17.64 -5.67 1.37
N SER A 180 17.42 -6.90 1.85
CA SER A 180 17.35 -8.11 1.01
C SER A 180 16.08 -8.17 0.14
N ILE A 181 14.95 -7.66 0.64
CA ILE A 181 13.68 -7.63 -0.11
C ILE A 181 13.52 -6.39 -0.98
N PHE A 182 14.44 -5.41 -0.85
CA PHE A 182 14.38 -4.18 -1.62
C PHE A 182 14.68 -4.44 -3.10
N ASN A 183 13.69 -4.20 -3.95
CA ASN A 183 13.85 -4.30 -5.39
C ASN A 183 13.97 -2.91 -6.03
N PRO A 184 15.15 -2.50 -6.50
CA PRO A 184 15.38 -1.18 -7.09
C PRO A 184 14.54 -0.93 -8.34
N ALA A 185 14.27 -1.96 -9.16
CA ALA A 185 13.48 -1.84 -10.38
C ALA A 185 11.98 -1.56 -10.12
N ARG A 186 11.49 -1.84 -8.90
CA ARG A 186 10.10 -1.60 -8.50
C ARG A 186 9.90 -0.33 -7.67
N LEU A 187 10.93 0.49 -7.53
CA LEU A 187 10.92 1.65 -6.66
C LEU A 187 9.97 2.74 -7.15
N LYS A 188 8.87 2.95 -6.43
CA LYS A 188 7.92 4.06 -6.63
C LYS A 188 7.93 4.96 -5.40
N VAL A 189 8.90 5.87 -5.29
CA VAL A 189 9.12 6.73 -4.11
C VAL A 189 7.85 7.48 -3.68
N LYS A 190 7.09 8.05 -4.64
CA LYS A 190 5.84 8.77 -4.32
C LYS A 190 4.79 7.85 -3.68
N ALA A 191 4.63 6.63 -4.19
CA ALA A 191 3.70 5.65 -3.63
C ALA A 191 4.17 5.18 -2.25
N MET A 192 5.46 4.92 -2.08
CA MET A 192 6.06 4.55 -0.80
C MET A 192 5.81 5.63 0.26
N LEU A 193 6.06 6.91 -0.04
CA LEU A 193 5.82 8.02 0.89
C LEU A 193 4.34 8.21 1.25
N LYS A 194 3.44 7.89 0.33
CA LYS A 194 1.99 7.91 0.59
C LYS A 194 1.59 6.80 1.57
N GLU A 195 2.10 5.59 1.38
CA GLU A 195 1.78 4.44 2.21
C GLU A 195 2.56 4.42 3.53
N MET A 196 3.80 4.92 3.54
CA MET A 196 4.70 5.00 4.69
C MET A 196 5.18 6.46 4.90
N PRO A 197 4.36 7.34 5.48
CA PRO A 197 4.68 8.74 5.70
C PRO A 197 5.92 8.93 6.58
N ARG A 198 6.74 9.92 6.25
CA ARG A 198 8.01 10.23 6.96
C ARG A 198 7.86 10.42 8.47
N LYS A 199 6.70 10.86 8.96
CA LYS A 199 6.46 11.05 10.39
C LYS A 199 6.66 9.78 11.24
N TYR A 200 6.48 8.60 10.63
CA TYR A 200 6.66 7.31 11.32
C TYR A 200 8.10 6.78 11.23
N TRP A 201 8.94 7.35 10.34
CA TRP A 201 10.29 6.83 10.09
C TRP A 201 11.19 6.85 11.31
N LYS A 202 11.03 7.87 12.17
CA LYS A 202 11.82 7.99 13.42
C LYS A 202 11.66 6.79 14.37
N ASN A 203 10.55 6.05 14.23
CA ASN A 203 10.24 4.88 15.06
C ASN A 203 10.54 3.55 14.35
N MET A 204 11.13 3.61 13.15
CA MET A 204 11.39 2.47 12.28
C MET A 204 12.86 2.48 11.85
N PRO A 205 13.73 1.70 12.50
CA PRO A 205 15.18 1.73 12.25
C PRO A 205 15.57 1.40 10.82
N GLU A 206 14.78 0.51 10.16
CA GLU A 206 14.98 0.14 8.77
C GLU A 206 14.84 1.31 7.79
N THR A 207 14.16 2.38 8.18
CA THR A 207 13.94 3.56 7.31
C THR A 207 15.20 4.41 7.13
N ALA A 208 16.18 4.30 8.02
CA ALA A 208 17.47 4.97 7.86
C ALA A 208 18.19 4.55 6.56
N MET A 209 17.94 3.33 6.08
CA MET A 209 18.52 2.81 4.85
C MET A 209 17.79 3.28 3.58
N ILE A 210 16.58 3.81 3.67
CA ILE A 210 15.77 4.18 2.50
C ILE A 210 16.51 5.17 1.60
N SER A 211 17.15 6.19 2.17
CA SER A 211 17.87 7.20 1.39
C SER A 211 19.01 6.60 0.57
N SER A 212 19.81 5.69 1.16
CA SER A 212 20.91 5.01 0.47
C SER A 212 20.40 3.99 -0.55
N LEU A 213 19.31 3.28 -0.23
CA LEU A 213 18.68 2.34 -1.14
C LEU A 213 18.07 3.04 -2.36
N VAL A 214 17.43 4.19 -2.16
CA VAL A 214 16.88 5.02 -3.24
C VAL A 214 17.98 5.63 -4.10
N ALA A 215 19.02 6.22 -3.47
CA ALA A 215 20.15 6.79 -4.20
C ALA A 215 20.91 5.73 -5.03
N GLY A 216 21.09 4.54 -4.46
CA GLY A 216 21.75 3.42 -5.13
C GLY A 216 20.85 2.62 -6.08
N ALA A 217 19.55 2.89 -6.16
CA ALA A 217 18.63 2.10 -6.97
C ALA A 217 18.98 2.16 -8.46
N ARG A 218 19.23 3.35 -8.99
CA ARG A 218 19.59 3.55 -10.39
C ARG A 218 20.93 2.92 -10.75
N SER A 219 21.93 3.04 -9.87
CA SER A 219 23.25 2.42 -10.08
C SER A 219 23.16 0.89 -10.05
N ARG A 220 22.35 0.33 -9.16
CA ARG A 220 22.11 -1.12 -9.10
C ARG A 220 21.32 -1.64 -10.29
N GLU A 221 20.31 -0.88 -10.76
CA GLU A 221 19.57 -1.20 -11.98
C GLU A 221 20.52 -1.20 -13.18
N LEU A 222 21.39 -0.20 -13.30
CA LEU A 222 22.41 -0.14 -14.36
C LEU A 222 23.42 -1.30 -14.22
N ALA A 223 23.89 -1.61 -13.01
CA ALA A 223 24.81 -2.74 -12.79
C ALA A 223 24.16 -4.09 -13.12
N MET A 224 22.87 -4.29 -12.80
CA MET A 224 22.13 -5.50 -13.20
C MET A 224 22.00 -5.61 -14.72
N VAL A 225 21.78 -4.48 -15.40
CA VAL A 225 21.75 -4.42 -16.88
C VAL A 225 23.14 -4.69 -17.46
N GLU A 226 24.21 -4.14 -16.86
CA GLU A 226 25.60 -4.35 -17.27
C GLU A 226 26.03 -5.81 -17.09
N GLN A 227 25.78 -6.40 -15.94
CA GLN A 227 26.05 -7.84 -15.70
C GLN A 227 25.28 -8.75 -16.68
N GLY A 228 24.04 -8.40 -17.01
CA GLY A 228 23.26 -9.11 -18.01
C GLY A 228 23.83 -8.96 -19.44
N LYS A 229 24.65 -7.93 -19.70
CA LYS A 229 25.35 -7.77 -21.00
C LYS A 229 26.62 -8.62 -21.06
N ASP A 230 27.36 -8.71 -19.95
CA ASP A 230 28.63 -9.44 -19.87
C ASP A 230 28.48 -10.98 -20.01
N ASP A 231 27.32 -11.51 -19.59
CA ASP A 231 26.99 -12.92 -19.73
C ASP A 231 26.71 -13.34 -21.20
N PHE A 232 26.69 -12.39 -22.13
CA PHE A 232 26.37 -12.65 -23.55
C PHE A 232 27.42 -12.05 -24.50
N THR A 233 28.59 -12.61 -24.49
CA THR A 233 29.65 -12.34 -25.50
C THR A 233 29.43 -13.10 -26.81
N GLY A 234 28.22 -13.65 -27.02
CA GLY A 234 27.89 -14.43 -28.22
C GLY A 234 27.76 -13.55 -29.47
N ALA A 235 28.18 -14.09 -30.60
CA ALA A 235 27.94 -13.52 -31.92
C ALA A 235 26.44 -13.29 -32.15
N GLN A 236 26.08 -12.28 -32.96
CA GLN A 236 24.68 -12.10 -33.35
C GLN A 236 24.12 -13.38 -33.97
N PRO A 237 22.90 -13.77 -33.62
CA PRO A 237 22.30 -14.98 -34.18
C PRO A 237 22.10 -14.82 -35.68
N HIS A 238 22.43 -15.84 -36.45
CA HIS A 238 22.33 -15.87 -37.90
C HIS A 238 21.07 -16.59 -38.41
N SER A 239 20.27 -17.15 -37.50
CA SER A 239 19.00 -17.84 -37.84
C SER A 239 17.92 -17.61 -36.81
N LEU A 240 16.64 -17.72 -37.20
CA LEU A 240 15.51 -17.66 -36.28
C LEU A 240 15.53 -18.79 -35.23
N ALA A 241 16.09 -19.92 -35.54
CA ALA A 241 16.29 -21.02 -34.59
C ALA A 241 17.28 -20.63 -33.48
N GLU A 242 18.39 -19.97 -33.84
CA GLU A 242 19.34 -19.44 -32.87
C GLU A 242 18.74 -18.32 -32.02
N VAL A 243 17.95 -17.41 -32.63
CA VAL A 243 17.19 -16.39 -31.91
C VAL A 243 16.25 -17.04 -30.89
N SER A 244 15.44 -17.99 -31.33
CA SER A 244 14.48 -18.69 -30.49
C SER A 244 15.15 -19.39 -29.28
N LYS A 245 16.28 -20.05 -29.52
CA LYS A 245 17.06 -20.68 -28.48
C LYS A 245 17.69 -19.66 -27.52
N GLY A 246 18.24 -18.57 -28.07
CA GLY A 246 18.92 -17.53 -27.30
C GLY A 246 17.99 -16.76 -26.39
N ILE A 247 16.77 -16.42 -26.85
CA ILE A 247 15.82 -15.67 -26.03
C ILE A 247 15.30 -16.46 -24.83
N GLN A 248 15.21 -17.80 -24.90
CA GLN A 248 14.77 -18.63 -23.78
C GLN A 248 15.72 -18.52 -22.58
N GLY A 249 17.02 -18.42 -22.84
CA GLY A 249 18.06 -18.26 -21.81
C GLY A 249 18.42 -16.81 -21.48
N CYS A 250 17.77 -15.83 -22.13
CA CYS A 250 18.16 -14.42 -22.02
C CYS A 250 17.96 -13.88 -20.59
N ARG A 251 19.02 -13.23 -20.06
CA ARG A 251 19.03 -12.55 -18.74
C ARG A 251 19.48 -11.09 -18.83
N ARG A 252 19.45 -10.51 -20.03
CA ARG A 252 20.00 -9.16 -20.32
C ARG A 252 19.20 -8.01 -19.68
N CYS A 253 17.97 -8.27 -19.21
CA CYS A 253 17.16 -7.28 -18.52
C CYS A 253 16.31 -7.94 -17.41
N PRO A 254 15.77 -7.14 -16.48
CA PRO A 254 14.95 -7.67 -15.37
C PRO A 254 13.77 -8.53 -15.83
N ILE A 255 13.20 -8.29 -17.02
CA ILE A 255 12.06 -9.07 -17.52
C ILE A 255 12.51 -10.51 -17.84
N GLY A 256 13.64 -10.69 -18.51
CA GLY A 256 14.20 -12.02 -18.79
C GLY A 256 14.62 -12.81 -17.55
N CYS A 257 14.91 -12.11 -16.44
CA CYS A 257 15.25 -12.73 -15.16
C CYS A 257 14.02 -13.21 -14.34
N ASN A 258 12.80 -12.87 -14.76
CA ASN A 258 11.57 -13.19 -14.02
C ASN A 258 11.12 -14.66 -14.16
N GLY A 259 11.88 -15.52 -14.88
CA GLY A 259 11.54 -16.94 -15.07
C GLY A 259 10.36 -17.18 -16.02
N THR A 260 9.91 -16.16 -16.76
CA THR A 260 8.88 -16.30 -17.78
C THR A 260 9.43 -16.94 -19.04
N ARG A 261 8.59 -17.70 -19.76
CA ARG A 261 8.94 -18.24 -21.07
C ARG A 261 9.04 -17.10 -22.09
N ALA A 262 10.12 -17.10 -22.89
CA ALA A 262 10.22 -16.18 -23.99
C ALA A 262 9.29 -16.58 -25.15
N VAL A 263 8.75 -15.58 -25.84
CA VAL A 263 7.90 -15.76 -27.00
C VAL A 263 8.65 -15.27 -28.24
N SER A 264 8.95 -16.22 -29.13
CA SER A 264 9.57 -15.94 -30.44
C SER A 264 8.61 -15.25 -31.37
N GLY A 265 9.12 -14.80 -32.52
CA GLY A 265 8.26 -14.47 -33.66
C GLY A 265 7.69 -15.72 -34.30
N ASP A 266 6.61 -15.55 -35.05
CA ASP A 266 5.87 -16.59 -35.75
C ASP A 266 5.56 -16.13 -37.19
N GLY A 267 5.56 -17.05 -38.15
CA GLY A 267 5.27 -16.78 -39.55
C GLY A 267 6.43 -17.06 -40.48
N ASN A 268 6.27 -16.66 -41.76
CA ASN A 268 7.26 -16.89 -42.79
C ASN A 268 8.47 -15.94 -42.63
N VAL A 269 9.69 -16.51 -42.68
CA VAL A 269 10.96 -15.73 -42.61
C VAL A 269 11.06 -14.71 -43.71
N ASP A 270 10.58 -15.04 -44.89
CA ASP A 270 10.63 -14.19 -46.09
C ASP A 270 9.35 -13.33 -46.27
N ALA A 271 8.56 -13.21 -45.19
CA ALA A 271 7.36 -12.38 -45.26
C ALA A 271 7.68 -10.93 -45.61
N PRO A 272 6.97 -10.35 -46.59
CA PRO A 272 7.19 -8.96 -47.02
C PRO A 272 6.77 -7.94 -45.96
N THR A 273 6.03 -8.37 -44.97
CA THR A 273 5.50 -7.50 -43.89
C THR A 273 5.69 -8.15 -42.51
N MET A 274 6.20 -7.35 -41.59
CA MET A 274 6.38 -7.74 -40.19
C MET A 274 5.45 -6.90 -39.28
N PHE A 275 4.72 -7.57 -38.40
CA PHE A 275 3.98 -6.92 -37.32
C PHE A 275 4.75 -7.06 -36.00
N VAL A 276 5.02 -5.91 -35.37
CA VAL A 276 5.77 -5.86 -34.12
C VAL A 276 4.87 -5.30 -33.02
N GLY A 277 4.50 -6.13 -32.06
CA GLY A 277 3.81 -5.71 -30.85
C GLY A 277 4.75 -5.22 -29.76
N GLU A 278 4.22 -4.82 -28.62
CA GLU A 278 5.00 -4.30 -27.50
C GLU A 278 5.69 -5.44 -26.72
N GLN A 279 4.93 -6.39 -26.20
CA GLN A 279 5.40 -7.57 -25.45
C GLN A 279 4.34 -8.67 -25.45
N PRO A 280 4.70 -9.93 -25.14
CA PRO A 280 3.74 -11.01 -24.94
C PRO A 280 2.80 -10.74 -23.76
N GLY A 281 1.60 -11.28 -23.79
CA GLY A 281 0.69 -11.36 -22.67
C GLY A 281 0.80 -12.69 -21.92
N ASP A 282 -0.14 -12.91 -20.99
CA ASP A 282 -0.19 -14.12 -20.16
C ASP A 282 -0.48 -15.39 -20.97
N GLN A 283 -1.30 -15.30 -22.01
CA GLN A 283 -1.62 -16.42 -22.89
C GLN A 283 -0.48 -16.72 -23.84
N GLU A 284 0.10 -15.70 -24.46
CA GLU A 284 1.24 -15.82 -25.33
C GLU A 284 2.44 -16.46 -24.62
N GLU A 285 2.68 -16.10 -23.37
CA GLU A 285 3.77 -16.69 -22.56
C GLU A 285 3.54 -18.19 -22.29
N LYS A 286 2.29 -18.59 -22.04
CA LYS A 286 1.92 -20.01 -21.81
C LYS A 286 2.01 -20.84 -23.09
N GLU A 287 1.51 -20.33 -24.19
CA GLU A 287 1.42 -21.04 -25.46
C GLU A 287 2.76 -20.97 -26.23
N GLY A 288 3.53 -19.89 -26.04
CA GLY A 288 4.81 -19.67 -26.70
C GLY A 288 4.69 -19.05 -28.10
N HIS A 289 3.50 -18.60 -28.48
CA HIS A 289 3.21 -17.96 -29.77
C HIS A 289 2.76 -16.50 -29.57
N PRO A 290 3.16 -15.55 -30.44
CA PRO A 290 2.77 -14.15 -30.34
C PRO A 290 1.31 -13.96 -30.78
N PHE A 291 0.60 -13.05 -30.14
CA PHE A 291 -0.77 -12.65 -30.51
C PHE A 291 -1.79 -13.80 -30.54
N VAL A 292 -1.78 -14.66 -29.53
CA VAL A 292 -2.79 -15.73 -29.32
C VAL A 292 -3.87 -15.33 -28.33
N GLY A 293 -3.62 -14.34 -27.48
CA GLY A 293 -4.56 -13.82 -26.50
C GLY A 293 -5.63 -12.92 -27.13
N PRO A 294 -6.46 -12.26 -26.27
CA PRO A 294 -7.62 -11.48 -26.73
C PRO A 294 -7.25 -10.35 -27.73
N ALA A 295 -6.10 -9.71 -27.57
CA ALA A 295 -5.63 -8.68 -28.51
C ALA A 295 -5.25 -9.29 -29.86
N GLY A 296 -4.67 -10.49 -29.86
CA GLY A 296 -4.33 -11.23 -31.07
C GLY A 296 -5.58 -11.70 -31.83
N GLN A 297 -6.57 -12.22 -31.11
CA GLN A 297 -7.86 -12.61 -31.70
C GLN A 297 -8.55 -11.43 -32.38
N LEU A 298 -8.49 -10.24 -31.76
CA LEU A 298 -9.01 -9.02 -32.39
C LEU A 298 -8.22 -8.64 -33.63
N LEU A 299 -6.87 -8.75 -33.59
CA LEU A 299 -6.01 -8.52 -34.74
C LEU A 299 -6.35 -9.45 -35.90
N ASP A 300 -6.50 -10.76 -35.61
CA ASP A 300 -6.85 -11.78 -36.60
C ASP A 300 -8.20 -11.47 -37.30
N CYS A 301 -9.22 -11.08 -36.52
CA CYS A 301 -10.52 -10.68 -37.05
C CYS A 301 -10.41 -9.47 -38.01
N HIS A 302 -9.56 -8.49 -37.68
CA HIS A 302 -9.36 -7.32 -38.54
C HIS A 302 -8.52 -7.62 -39.79
N MET A 303 -7.52 -8.50 -39.66
CA MET A 303 -6.73 -8.98 -40.82
C MET A 303 -7.60 -9.72 -41.82
N GLU A 304 -8.44 -10.63 -41.34
CA GLU A 304 -9.41 -11.37 -42.16
C GLU A 304 -10.33 -10.40 -42.93
N ARG A 305 -10.88 -9.40 -42.24
CA ARG A 305 -11.73 -8.38 -42.88
C ARG A 305 -10.98 -7.51 -43.90
N ALA A 306 -9.67 -7.34 -43.73
CA ALA A 306 -8.81 -6.61 -44.65
C ALA A 306 -8.25 -7.48 -45.79
N GLY A 307 -8.58 -8.79 -45.81
CA GLY A 307 -8.04 -9.72 -46.80
C GLY A 307 -6.55 -10.04 -46.60
N ILE A 308 -6.02 -9.89 -45.39
CA ILE A 308 -4.64 -10.16 -45.04
C ILE A 308 -4.54 -11.54 -44.41
N GLU A 309 -3.83 -12.44 -45.07
CA GLU A 309 -3.59 -13.78 -44.52
C GLU A 309 -2.48 -13.74 -43.47
N ARG A 310 -2.73 -14.32 -42.26
CA ARG A 310 -1.76 -14.38 -41.18
C ARG A 310 -0.46 -15.05 -41.61
N ASN A 311 -0.53 -16.07 -42.44
CA ASN A 311 0.62 -16.82 -42.97
C ASN A 311 1.51 -16.01 -43.92
N ALA A 312 1.01 -14.90 -44.46
CA ALA A 312 1.79 -13.97 -45.30
C ALA A 312 2.62 -12.95 -44.49
N LEU A 313 2.51 -13.00 -43.15
CA LEU A 313 3.16 -12.08 -42.24
C LEU A 313 4.20 -12.79 -41.37
N TYR A 314 5.18 -12.02 -40.88
CA TYR A 314 5.94 -12.39 -39.71
C TYR A 314 5.50 -11.54 -38.52
N ILE A 315 5.11 -12.19 -37.41
CA ILE A 315 4.53 -11.50 -36.24
C ILE A 315 5.41 -11.73 -35.03
N THR A 316 5.79 -10.66 -34.35
CA THR A 316 6.65 -10.72 -33.17
C THR A 316 6.35 -9.58 -32.19
N ASN A 317 7.09 -9.50 -31.11
CA ASN A 317 7.04 -8.40 -30.14
C ASN A 317 8.40 -7.75 -29.96
N ALA A 318 8.44 -6.45 -29.64
CA ALA A 318 9.67 -5.72 -29.33
C ALA A 318 10.38 -6.28 -28.11
N VAL A 319 9.63 -6.72 -27.09
CA VAL A 319 10.13 -7.39 -25.90
C VAL A 319 9.70 -8.86 -25.95
N LYS A 320 10.64 -9.79 -25.66
CA LYS A 320 10.41 -11.24 -25.85
C LYS A 320 9.79 -11.95 -24.65
N HIS A 321 9.77 -11.32 -23.46
CA HIS A 321 9.22 -11.90 -22.23
C HIS A 321 8.05 -11.06 -21.70
N PHE A 322 7.13 -11.70 -20.98
CA PHE A 322 5.99 -11.05 -20.37
C PHE A 322 6.38 -10.28 -19.10
N LYS A 323 6.20 -8.96 -19.11
CA LYS A 323 6.36 -8.11 -17.94
C LYS A 323 5.04 -7.96 -17.21
N PHE A 324 5.00 -8.38 -15.95
CA PHE A 324 3.78 -8.34 -15.15
C PHE A 324 4.05 -7.98 -13.69
N VAL A 325 2.99 -7.62 -12.98
CA VAL A 325 2.95 -7.53 -11.51
C VAL A 325 1.94 -8.54 -11.01
N GLN A 326 2.33 -9.33 -10.02
CA GLN A 326 1.43 -10.27 -9.38
C GLN A 326 0.39 -9.52 -8.54
N SER A 327 -0.90 -9.79 -8.78
CA SER A 327 -2.02 -9.27 -8.00
C SER A 327 -2.94 -10.43 -7.60
N GLY A 328 -2.72 -10.95 -6.40
CA GLY A 328 -3.36 -12.21 -5.98
C GLY A 328 -2.98 -13.36 -6.90
N LYS A 329 -3.98 -14.04 -7.48
CA LYS A 329 -3.77 -15.14 -8.46
C LYS A 329 -3.58 -14.65 -9.90
N ARG A 330 -3.71 -13.33 -10.18
CA ARG A 330 -3.64 -12.78 -11.53
C ARG A 330 -2.29 -12.12 -11.78
N ARG A 331 -1.78 -12.27 -13.00
CA ARG A 331 -0.62 -11.55 -13.51
C ARG A 331 -1.12 -10.34 -14.31
N LEU A 332 -0.89 -9.13 -13.79
CA LEU A 332 -1.31 -7.89 -14.44
C LEU A 332 -0.19 -7.36 -15.32
N HIS A 333 -0.49 -7.16 -16.60
CA HIS A 333 0.41 -6.59 -17.59
C HIS A 333 1.01 -5.26 -17.11
N GLN A 334 2.32 -5.10 -17.30
CA GLN A 334 3.08 -3.88 -17.02
C GLN A 334 3.83 -3.43 -18.27
N LYS A 335 3.75 -2.14 -18.57
CA LYS A 335 4.43 -1.58 -19.73
C LYS A 335 5.97 -1.71 -19.58
N PRO A 336 6.70 -2.21 -20.61
CA PRO A 336 8.16 -2.19 -20.62
C PRO A 336 8.71 -0.76 -20.55
N THR A 337 9.86 -0.58 -19.94
CA THR A 337 10.60 0.68 -19.96
C THR A 337 11.38 0.81 -21.29
N ALA A 338 11.77 2.03 -21.67
CA ALA A 338 12.59 2.26 -22.85
C ALA A 338 13.90 1.45 -22.80
N GLY A 339 14.58 1.38 -21.62
CA GLY A 339 15.80 0.61 -21.46
C GLY A 339 15.61 -0.90 -21.63
N GLU A 340 14.48 -1.45 -21.21
CA GLU A 340 14.15 -2.87 -21.43
C GLU A 340 13.88 -3.16 -22.91
N ILE A 341 13.21 -2.25 -23.61
CA ILE A 341 12.99 -2.36 -25.07
C ILE A 341 14.32 -2.29 -25.81
N ASP A 342 15.18 -1.31 -25.47
CA ASP A 342 16.48 -1.14 -26.11
C ASP A 342 17.39 -2.36 -25.86
N THR A 343 17.37 -2.93 -24.66
CA THR A 343 18.11 -4.16 -24.35
C THR A 343 17.59 -5.35 -25.17
N CYS A 344 16.28 -5.46 -25.35
CA CYS A 344 15.67 -6.56 -26.10
C CYS A 344 15.83 -6.42 -27.62
N ARG A 345 16.19 -5.23 -28.12
CA ARG A 345 16.48 -4.94 -29.55
C ARG A 345 17.61 -5.77 -30.13
N PHE A 346 18.46 -6.36 -29.28
CA PHE A 346 19.50 -7.32 -29.71
C PHE A 346 18.91 -8.52 -30.46
N TRP A 347 17.74 -8.95 -30.08
CA TRP A 347 17.01 -10.07 -30.66
C TRP A 347 16.06 -9.63 -31.79
#